data_6b67a45b8068a418484660ff14124dde
#
_entry.id   6b67a45b8068a418484660ff14124dde
#
_cell.length_a   1.000
_cell.length_b   1.000
_cell.length_c   1.000
_cell.angle_alpha   90.00
_cell.angle_beta   90.00
_cell.angle_gamma   90.00
#
_symmetry.space_group_name_H-M   'P 1'
#
loop_
_entity.id
_entity.type
_entity.pdbx_description
1 polymer ?
#
loop_
_entity_poly.entity_id
_entity_poly.type
_entity_poly.pdbx_seq_one_letter_code
_entity_poly.pdbx_strand_id
1 'polypeptide(L)'
;MKQKGLRYDGSIDKYPITEGETYILDNGSKIAIADITLGLPEFSKKADCVFIDPAGNKGVLKAYYTKAEKECPVQSFDEFITYIKNCIEQINPDRLFVECFARNKNQIIPMVESLFPCVKIYNNTYYHSSKNECWIVQGSKRPEDWGLEGMDEWDAVFKICKEVPFNAITDFFLGQGLVAEAAYEAGKIFYGSDMNRNRLAVAISRIVKRGGKWTINK
;
A
#
# COMPACT_ATOMS: atom_id res chain seq x y z
N MET A 1 -5.91 -6.82 -32.65
CA MET A 1 -5.20 -7.58 -31.59
C MET A 1 -5.68 -7.07 -30.23
N LYS A 2 -6.41 -7.88 -29.45
CA LYS A 2 -6.76 -7.49 -28.08
C LYS A 2 -5.48 -7.54 -27.26
N GLN A 3 -5.01 -6.38 -26.74
CA GLN A 3 -3.93 -6.30 -25.78
C GLN A 3 -4.35 -7.07 -24.51
N LYS A 4 -3.94 -8.33 -24.41
CA LYS A 4 -4.00 -9.09 -23.17
C LYS A 4 -2.96 -8.49 -22.22
N GLY A 5 -3.41 -7.83 -21.15
CA GLY A 5 -2.52 -7.58 -20.01
C GLY A 5 -2.55 -6.24 -19.32
N LEU A 6 -3.21 -5.21 -19.83
CA LEU A 6 -3.33 -3.95 -19.11
C LEU A 6 -4.65 -3.93 -18.32
N ARG A 7 -4.58 -4.23 -17.02
CA ARG A 7 -5.69 -4.02 -16.08
C ARG A 7 -5.83 -2.55 -15.65
N TYR A 8 -5.52 -1.63 -16.56
CA TYR A 8 -5.71 -0.21 -16.37
C TYR A 8 -6.99 0.20 -17.09
N ASP A 9 -7.84 0.90 -16.41
CA ASP A 9 -9.17 1.29 -16.87
C ASP A 9 -9.16 2.58 -17.74
N GLY A 10 -8.00 2.97 -18.26
CA GLY A 10 -7.81 4.22 -19.02
C GLY A 10 -7.81 5.48 -18.15
N SER A 11 -7.77 5.34 -16.83
CA SER A 11 -7.79 6.51 -15.92
C SER A 11 -6.63 7.47 -16.17
N ILE A 12 -5.48 6.99 -16.69
CA ILE A 12 -4.32 7.84 -16.97
C ILE A 12 -4.61 8.93 -18.03
N ASP A 13 -5.49 8.65 -18.96
CA ASP A 13 -5.87 9.62 -20.00
C ASP A 13 -6.70 10.77 -19.41
N LYS A 14 -7.48 10.47 -18.37
CA LYS A 14 -8.30 11.43 -17.64
C LYS A 14 -7.58 12.11 -16.48
N TYR A 15 -6.69 11.38 -15.83
CA TYR A 15 -5.92 11.84 -14.67
C TYR A 15 -4.43 11.63 -14.96
N PRO A 16 -3.81 12.48 -15.78
CA PRO A 16 -2.40 12.36 -16.13
C PRO A 16 -1.53 12.50 -14.87
N ILE A 17 -0.62 11.56 -14.67
CA ILE A 17 0.30 11.53 -13.55
C ILE A 17 1.73 11.75 -14.05
N THR A 18 2.40 12.73 -13.47
CA THR A 18 3.77 13.14 -13.82
C THR A 18 4.72 12.86 -12.68
N GLU A 19 5.91 12.37 -12.99
CA GLU A 19 6.97 12.17 -12.01
C GLU A 19 7.43 13.52 -11.44
N GLY A 20 7.68 13.56 -10.13
CA GLY A 20 8.04 14.78 -9.40
C GLY A 20 6.86 15.64 -8.92
N GLU A 21 5.64 15.37 -9.37
CA GLU A 21 4.44 16.06 -8.90
C GLU A 21 3.81 15.34 -7.69
N THR A 22 3.21 16.14 -6.81
CA THR A 22 2.39 15.64 -5.69
C THR A 22 0.92 15.98 -5.95
N TYR A 23 0.07 14.98 -5.89
CA TYR A 23 -1.38 15.10 -6.06
C TYR A 23 -2.02 15.20 -4.68
N ILE A 24 -2.73 16.30 -4.43
CA ILE A 24 -3.36 16.60 -3.13
C ILE A 24 -4.87 16.46 -3.30
N LEU A 25 -5.49 15.63 -2.45
CA LEU A 25 -6.93 15.48 -2.39
C LEU A 25 -7.54 16.53 -1.46
N ASP A 26 -8.83 16.77 -1.61
CA ASP A 26 -9.59 17.80 -0.88
C ASP A 26 -9.60 17.63 0.65
N ASN A 27 -9.40 16.39 1.14
CA ASN A 27 -9.25 16.11 2.56
C ASN A 27 -7.80 16.27 3.08
N GLY A 28 -6.85 16.69 2.23
CA GLY A 28 -5.43 16.83 2.57
C GLY A 28 -4.57 15.58 2.35
N SER A 29 -5.14 14.48 1.89
CA SER A 29 -4.38 13.29 1.49
C SER A 29 -3.46 13.58 0.30
N LYS A 30 -2.34 12.85 0.20
CA LYS A 30 -1.32 13.09 -0.82
C LYS A 30 -0.88 11.81 -1.47
N ILE A 31 -0.68 11.85 -2.79
CA ILE A 31 -0.09 10.75 -3.56
C ILE A 31 0.97 11.27 -4.51
N ALA A 32 2.00 10.45 -4.77
CA ALA A 32 3.07 10.75 -5.71
C ALA A 32 3.66 9.48 -6.33
N ILE A 33 4.33 9.63 -7.47
CA ILE A 33 5.18 8.55 -7.99
C ILE A 33 6.41 8.46 -7.09
N ALA A 34 6.67 7.25 -6.56
CA ALA A 34 7.92 6.97 -5.86
C ALA A 34 8.30 5.49 -5.99
N ASP A 35 9.59 5.25 -5.99
CA ASP A 35 10.22 3.94 -5.88
C ASP A 35 10.90 3.86 -4.51
N ILE A 36 10.54 2.90 -3.69
CA ILE A 36 11.06 2.75 -2.32
C ILE A 36 12.58 2.52 -2.28
N THR A 37 13.17 2.06 -3.37
CA THR A 37 14.63 1.90 -3.49
C THR A 37 15.37 3.24 -3.57
N LEU A 38 14.66 4.31 -3.93
CA LEU A 38 15.15 5.70 -3.98
C LEU A 38 14.71 6.52 -2.77
N GLY A 39 13.83 5.98 -1.94
CA GLY A 39 13.30 6.63 -0.73
C GLY A 39 11.80 6.92 -0.80
N LEU A 40 11.25 7.37 0.34
CA LEU A 40 9.86 7.73 0.48
C LEU A 40 9.62 9.23 0.26
N PRO A 41 8.45 9.62 -0.28
CA PRO A 41 8.01 11.00 -0.23
C PRO A 41 7.95 11.50 1.23
N GLU A 42 8.41 12.73 1.48
CA GLU A 42 8.46 13.30 2.84
C GLU A 42 7.10 13.33 3.55
N PHE A 43 6.01 13.46 2.80
CA PHE A 43 4.67 13.43 3.39
C PHE A 43 4.31 12.04 3.97
N SER A 44 4.85 10.95 3.42
CA SER A 44 4.60 9.58 3.92
C SER A 44 5.14 9.36 5.33
N LYS A 45 6.21 10.07 5.69
CA LYS A 45 6.83 10.01 7.02
C LYS A 45 5.98 10.63 8.13
N LYS A 46 4.88 11.30 7.78
CA LYS A 46 3.94 11.92 8.73
C LYS A 46 2.83 10.96 9.16
N ALA A 47 2.78 9.76 8.62
CA ALA A 47 1.79 8.76 8.99
C ALA A 47 2.12 8.08 10.32
N ASP A 48 1.10 7.82 11.12
CA ASP A 48 1.18 7.04 12.35
C ASP A 48 0.66 5.60 12.20
N CYS A 49 0.17 5.26 11.00
CA CYS A 49 -0.24 3.93 10.59
C CYS A 49 0.32 3.61 9.20
N VAL A 50 0.70 2.35 8.99
CA VAL A 50 1.14 1.84 7.68
C VAL A 50 0.31 0.63 7.31
N PHE A 51 -0.18 0.58 6.08
CA PHE A 51 -0.69 -0.64 5.45
C PHE A 51 0.04 -0.85 4.13
N ILE A 52 0.55 -2.06 3.88
CA ILE A 52 1.24 -2.40 2.63
C ILE A 52 0.90 -3.81 2.15
N ASP A 53 0.79 -3.95 0.82
CA ASP A 53 0.74 -5.23 0.08
C ASP A 53 1.95 -5.32 -0.85
N PRO A 54 3.11 -5.80 -0.35
CA PRO A 54 4.33 -5.88 -1.15
C PRO A 54 4.29 -7.03 -2.15
N ALA A 55 5.16 -6.98 -3.17
CA ALA A 55 5.36 -8.09 -4.09
C ALA A 55 5.66 -9.40 -3.35
N GLY A 56 4.97 -10.49 -3.72
CA GLY A 56 5.10 -11.77 -3.03
C GLY A 56 6.41 -12.54 -3.28
N ASN A 57 7.23 -12.12 -4.25
CA ASN A 57 8.56 -12.66 -4.55
C ASN A 57 9.29 -11.79 -5.59
N LYS A 58 10.58 -12.10 -5.83
CA LYS A 58 11.41 -11.37 -6.80
C LYS A 58 10.84 -11.36 -8.24
N GLY A 59 10.22 -12.44 -8.68
CA GLY A 59 9.62 -12.52 -10.02
C GLY A 59 8.45 -11.57 -10.19
N VAL A 60 7.57 -11.50 -9.17
CA VAL A 60 6.46 -10.56 -9.13
C VAL A 60 6.98 -9.11 -9.05
N LEU A 61 7.99 -8.85 -8.21
CA LEU A 61 8.63 -7.54 -8.12
C LEU A 61 9.17 -7.08 -9.47
N LYS A 62 9.95 -7.92 -10.14
CA LYS A 62 10.48 -7.64 -11.49
C LYS A 62 9.37 -7.34 -12.49
N ALA A 63 8.26 -8.09 -12.44
CA ALA A 63 7.10 -7.82 -13.30
C ALA A 63 6.45 -6.47 -13.00
N TYR A 64 6.45 -5.99 -11.75
CA TYR A 64 5.95 -4.66 -11.39
C TYR A 64 6.84 -3.55 -11.94
N TYR A 65 8.17 -3.68 -11.85
CA TYR A 65 9.11 -2.75 -12.48
C TYR A 65 8.92 -2.69 -14.00
N THR A 66 8.82 -3.86 -14.67
CA THR A 66 8.55 -3.92 -16.11
C THR A 66 7.24 -3.19 -16.49
N LYS A 67 6.17 -3.36 -15.68
CA LYS A 67 4.90 -2.66 -15.92
C LYS A 67 4.97 -1.16 -15.66
N ALA A 68 5.91 -0.72 -14.84
CA ALA A 68 6.21 0.68 -14.59
C ALA A 68 7.21 1.27 -15.60
N GLU A 69 7.65 0.48 -16.59
CA GLU A 69 8.65 0.86 -17.60
C GLU A 69 10.01 1.22 -16.97
N LYS A 70 10.35 0.55 -15.86
CA LYS A 70 11.58 0.74 -15.09
C LYS A 70 12.39 -0.56 -15.01
N GLU A 71 13.70 -0.43 -14.82
CA GLU A 71 14.56 -1.57 -14.48
C GLU A 71 14.49 -1.86 -12.98
N CYS A 72 14.44 -3.14 -12.62
CA CYS A 72 14.43 -3.55 -11.23
C CYS A 72 15.86 -3.51 -10.66
N PRO A 73 16.20 -2.60 -9.74
CA PRO A 73 17.54 -2.49 -9.19
C PRO A 73 17.84 -3.59 -8.14
N VAL A 74 16.80 -4.24 -7.63
CA VAL A 74 16.87 -5.18 -6.51
C VAL A 74 17.44 -6.53 -6.96
N GLN A 75 18.51 -6.99 -6.31
CA GLN A 75 19.20 -8.22 -6.69
C GLN A 75 18.61 -9.48 -6.04
N SER A 76 18.03 -9.36 -4.83
CA SER A 76 17.38 -10.46 -4.11
C SER A 76 16.06 -10.04 -3.50
N PHE A 77 15.22 -11.00 -3.11
CA PHE A 77 13.99 -10.69 -2.41
C PHE A 77 14.25 -10.20 -0.98
N ASP A 78 15.28 -10.72 -0.32
CA ASP A 78 15.70 -10.28 1.02
C ASP A 78 16.20 -8.82 1.01
N GLU A 79 16.86 -8.39 -0.05
CA GLU A 79 17.22 -6.98 -0.25
C GLU A 79 15.95 -6.12 -0.37
N PHE A 80 14.93 -6.58 -1.08
CA PHE A 80 13.64 -5.87 -1.15
C PHE A 80 12.97 -5.74 0.22
N ILE A 81 13.00 -6.80 1.03
CA ILE A 81 12.50 -6.76 2.42
C ILE A 81 13.29 -5.74 3.25
N THR A 82 14.60 -5.62 3.02
CA THR A 82 15.43 -4.60 3.69
C THR A 82 14.99 -3.18 3.31
N TYR A 83 14.68 -2.90 2.05
CA TYR A 83 14.12 -1.60 1.66
C TYR A 83 12.79 -1.31 2.34
N ILE A 84 11.89 -2.30 2.42
CA ILE A 84 10.61 -2.17 3.12
C ILE A 84 10.85 -1.83 4.60
N LYS A 85 11.72 -2.59 5.26
CA LYS A 85 12.08 -2.36 6.67
C LYS A 85 12.59 -0.95 6.89
N ASN A 86 13.54 -0.48 6.09
CA ASN A 86 14.10 0.88 6.17
C ASN A 86 13.03 1.96 5.98
N CYS A 87 12.06 1.74 5.08
CA CYS A 87 10.92 2.65 4.91
C CYS A 87 10.06 2.74 6.17
N ILE A 88 9.74 1.59 6.78
CA ILE A 88 8.95 1.55 8.01
C ILE A 88 9.69 2.21 9.18
N GLU A 89 11.00 1.98 9.32
CA GLU A 89 11.84 2.63 10.33
C GLU A 89 11.87 4.15 10.16
N GLN A 90 11.92 4.67 8.92
CA GLN A 90 11.87 6.11 8.65
C GLN A 90 10.50 6.73 9.01
N ILE A 91 9.41 6.00 8.82
CA ILE A 91 8.06 6.44 9.20
C ILE A 91 7.88 6.34 10.72
N ASN A 92 8.42 5.30 11.37
CA ASN A 92 8.27 4.99 12.78
C ASN A 92 6.81 4.98 13.25
N PRO A 93 5.91 4.25 12.58
CA PRO A 93 4.49 4.30 12.87
C PRO A 93 4.15 3.63 14.21
N ASP A 94 2.97 3.94 14.74
CA ASP A 94 2.44 3.24 15.92
C ASP A 94 1.91 1.84 15.56
N ARG A 95 1.46 1.69 14.31
CA ARG A 95 0.86 0.47 13.77
C ARG A 95 1.29 0.20 12.35
N LEU A 96 1.53 -1.07 12.08
CA LEU A 96 1.84 -1.61 10.76
C LEU A 96 0.90 -2.78 10.47
N PHE A 97 0.36 -2.81 9.27
CA PHE A 97 -0.34 -3.95 8.69
C PHE A 97 0.33 -4.33 7.38
N VAL A 98 0.78 -5.57 7.26
CA VAL A 98 1.40 -6.09 6.05
C VAL A 98 0.58 -7.25 5.54
N GLU A 99 0.02 -7.11 4.34
CA GLU A 99 -0.56 -8.24 3.64
C GLU A 99 0.56 -9.14 3.09
N CYS A 100 0.44 -10.43 3.28
CA CYS A 100 1.41 -11.38 2.76
C CYS A 100 0.74 -12.69 2.34
N PHE A 101 1.48 -13.46 1.56
CA PHE A 101 1.06 -14.73 0.99
C PHE A 101 2.01 -15.84 1.45
N ALA A 102 1.65 -17.11 1.23
CA ALA A 102 2.50 -18.24 1.57
C ALA A 102 3.94 -18.12 1.04
N ARG A 103 4.13 -17.39 -0.07
CA ARG A 103 5.43 -17.22 -0.73
C ARG A 103 6.40 -16.28 -0.01
N ASN A 104 5.90 -15.29 0.73
CA ASN A 104 6.72 -14.28 1.42
C ASN A 104 6.47 -14.21 2.93
N LYS A 105 5.58 -15.03 3.46
CA LYS A 105 5.26 -15.07 4.89
C LYS A 105 6.50 -15.24 5.78
N ASN A 106 7.42 -16.10 5.36
CA ASN A 106 8.66 -16.40 6.09
C ASN A 106 9.67 -15.22 6.12
N GLN A 107 9.52 -14.23 5.26
CA GLN A 107 10.31 -13.00 5.28
C GLN A 107 9.56 -11.86 6.00
N ILE A 108 8.25 -11.76 5.78
CA ILE A 108 7.43 -10.67 6.33
C ILE A 108 7.28 -10.79 7.84
N ILE A 109 6.95 -11.97 8.39
CA ILE A 109 6.74 -12.13 9.82
C ILE A 109 7.99 -11.75 10.63
N PRO A 110 9.18 -12.30 10.35
CA PRO A 110 10.39 -11.91 11.09
C PRO A 110 10.74 -10.42 10.91
N MET A 111 10.47 -9.82 9.76
CA MET A 111 10.65 -8.38 9.57
C MET A 111 9.76 -7.58 10.51
N VAL A 112 8.47 -7.90 10.62
CA VAL A 112 7.54 -7.21 11.53
C VAL A 112 7.93 -7.43 12.99
N GLU A 113 8.29 -8.66 13.38
CA GLU A 113 8.77 -9.01 14.73
C GLU A 113 10.05 -8.25 15.11
N SER A 114 10.91 -7.93 14.14
CA SER A 114 12.11 -7.12 14.39
C SER A 114 11.84 -5.63 14.62
N LEU A 115 10.65 -5.14 14.22
CA LEU A 115 10.27 -3.74 14.27
C LEU A 115 9.30 -3.41 15.42
N PHE A 116 8.48 -4.37 15.82
CA PHE A 116 7.40 -4.13 16.78
C PHE A 116 7.42 -5.12 17.94
N PRO A 117 7.18 -4.65 19.17
CA PRO A 117 7.14 -5.52 20.35
C PRO A 117 5.88 -6.41 20.42
N CYS A 118 4.83 -6.04 19.72
CA CYS A 118 3.58 -6.78 19.68
C CYS A 118 3.23 -7.13 18.24
N VAL A 119 3.11 -8.43 17.95
CA VAL A 119 2.77 -8.92 16.61
C VAL A 119 1.56 -9.83 16.70
N LYS A 120 0.62 -9.65 15.78
CA LYS A 120 -0.52 -10.52 15.58
C LYS A 120 -0.66 -10.89 14.10
N ILE A 121 -1.01 -12.13 13.83
CA ILE A 121 -1.18 -12.66 12.49
C ILE A 121 -2.62 -13.10 12.34
N TYR A 122 -3.28 -12.58 11.29
CA TYR A 122 -4.64 -12.95 10.93
C TYR A 122 -4.60 -13.76 9.64
N ASN A 123 -5.37 -14.84 9.60
CA ASN A 123 -5.58 -15.63 8.39
C ASN A 123 -6.80 -15.07 7.65
N ASN A 124 -6.60 -14.63 6.43
CA ASN A 124 -7.55 -13.87 5.63
C ASN A 124 -7.75 -14.51 4.25
N THR A 125 -8.70 -14.01 3.48
CA THR A 125 -8.92 -14.41 2.09
C THR A 125 -8.66 -13.24 1.15
N TYR A 126 -8.40 -13.57 -0.12
CA TYR A 126 -8.06 -12.62 -1.16
C TYR A 126 -9.00 -12.77 -2.37
N TYR A 127 -9.47 -11.65 -2.91
CA TYR A 127 -10.44 -11.62 -4.02
C TYR A 127 -11.76 -12.35 -3.74
N HIS A 128 -12.30 -12.23 -2.52
CA HIS A 128 -13.56 -12.84 -2.10
C HIS A 128 -13.61 -14.35 -2.37
N SER A 129 -12.49 -15.03 -2.26
CA SER A 129 -12.38 -16.46 -2.54
C SER A 129 -11.69 -17.19 -1.40
N SER A 130 -12.40 -18.12 -0.78
CA SER A 130 -11.85 -18.99 0.27
C SER A 130 -10.70 -19.90 -0.20
N LYS A 131 -10.44 -19.96 -1.50
CA LYS A 131 -9.31 -20.70 -2.07
C LYS A 131 -8.02 -19.86 -2.13
N ASN A 132 -8.14 -18.56 -1.97
CA ASN A 132 -7.03 -17.62 -2.02
C ASN A 132 -6.71 -17.18 -0.60
N GLU A 133 -5.84 -17.88 0.07
CA GLU A 133 -5.39 -17.51 1.41
C GLU A 133 -4.35 -16.39 1.34
N CYS A 134 -4.52 -15.41 2.21
CA CYS A 134 -3.51 -14.41 2.54
C CYS A 134 -3.45 -14.22 4.06
N TRP A 135 -2.46 -13.50 4.52
CA TRP A 135 -2.29 -13.16 5.93
C TRP A 135 -2.09 -11.67 6.05
N ILE A 136 -2.72 -11.09 7.07
CA ILE A 136 -2.41 -9.74 7.51
C ILE A 136 -1.57 -9.86 8.78
N VAL A 137 -0.32 -9.41 8.70
CA VAL A 137 0.61 -9.36 9.82
C VAL A 137 0.55 -7.97 10.42
N GLN A 138 -0.01 -7.86 11.61
CA GLN A 138 -0.06 -6.62 12.38
C GLN A 138 1.18 -6.51 13.27
N GLY A 139 1.87 -5.37 13.20
CA GLY A 139 2.84 -4.93 14.21
C GLY A 139 2.31 -3.71 14.94
N SER A 140 2.49 -3.65 16.28
CA SER A 140 2.04 -2.50 17.07
C SER A 140 2.96 -2.24 18.28
N LYS A 141 3.03 -0.97 18.71
CA LYS A 141 3.79 -0.55 19.90
C LYS A 141 3.14 -1.03 21.22
N ARG A 142 1.86 -1.43 21.18
CA ARG A 142 1.08 -1.93 22.32
C ARG A 142 0.28 -3.15 21.90
N PRO A 143 -0.08 -4.06 22.82
CA PRO A 143 -0.95 -5.19 22.51
C PRO A 143 -2.31 -4.71 22.00
N GLU A 144 -2.67 -5.12 20.80
CA GLU A 144 -3.95 -4.76 20.15
C GLU A 144 -4.46 -5.96 19.35
N ASP A 145 -5.80 -6.07 19.26
CA ASP A 145 -6.50 -7.04 18.43
C ASP A 145 -7.67 -6.36 17.75
N TRP A 146 -7.62 -6.29 16.42
CA TRP A 146 -8.64 -5.62 15.61
C TRP A 146 -9.66 -6.59 15.02
N GLY A 147 -9.57 -7.88 15.35
CA GLY A 147 -10.54 -8.90 14.92
C GLY A 147 -10.62 -9.01 13.40
N LEU A 148 -9.47 -9.11 12.72
CA LEU A 148 -9.40 -9.23 11.26
C LEU A 148 -9.45 -10.68 10.77
N GLU A 149 -9.47 -11.66 11.66
CA GLU A 149 -9.44 -13.08 11.34
C GLU A 149 -10.61 -13.51 10.45
N GLY A 150 -10.31 -14.25 9.39
CA GLY A 150 -11.30 -14.78 8.46
C GLY A 150 -11.92 -13.78 7.49
N MET A 151 -11.52 -12.50 7.55
CA MET A 151 -12.04 -11.48 6.64
C MET A 151 -11.43 -11.61 5.24
N ASP A 152 -12.16 -11.14 4.23
CA ASP A 152 -11.56 -10.82 2.95
C ASP A 152 -10.66 -9.58 3.08
N GLU A 153 -9.61 -9.49 2.25
CA GLU A 153 -8.66 -8.37 2.28
C GLU A 153 -9.37 -7.01 2.21
N TRP A 154 -10.38 -6.93 1.34
CA TRP A 154 -11.15 -5.70 1.15
C TRP A 154 -11.84 -5.27 2.45
N ASP A 155 -12.58 -6.19 3.07
CA ASP A 155 -13.31 -5.92 4.31
C ASP A 155 -12.34 -5.59 5.46
N ALA A 156 -11.18 -6.26 5.51
CA ALA A 156 -10.14 -6.00 6.52
C ALA A 156 -9.57 -4.58 6.37
N VAL A 157 -9.25 -4.14 5.14
CA VAL A 157 -8.73 -2.78 4.88
C VAL A 157 -9.76 -1.71 5.26
N PHE A 158 -11.02 -1.89 4.88
CA PHE A 158 -12.09 -0.96 5.27
C PHE A 158 -12.30 -0.91 6.79
N LYS A 159 -12.26 -2.07 7.46
CA LYS A 159 -12.35 -2.15 8.92
C LYS A 159 -11.16 -1.44 9.59
N ILE A 160 -9.94 -1.66 9.12
CA ILE A 160 -8.74 -0.96 9.63
C ILE A 160 -8.93 0.55 9.51
N CYS A 161 -9.29 1.06 8.34
CA CYS A 161 -9.46 2.49 8.13
C CYS A 161 -10.59 3.09 8.99
N LYS A 162 -11.64 2.34 9.27
CA LYS A 162 -12.80 2.79 10.04
C LYS A 162 -12.58 2.73 11.56
N GLU A 163 -11.96 1.66 12.06
CA GLU A 163 -11.97 1.34 13.50
C GLU A 163 -10.62 1.59 14.18
N VAL A 164 -9.50 1.44 13.47
CA VAL A 164 -8.17 1.65 14.06
C VAL A 164 -7.93 3.15 14.30
N PRO A 165 -7.53 3.55 15.52
CA PRO A 165 -7.26 4.97 15.80
C PRO A 165 -5.90 5.37 15.23
N PHE A 166 -5.91 6.16 14.18
CA PHE A 166 -4.75 6.84 13.60
C PHE A 166 -5.17 8.19 13.00
N ASN A 167 -4.21 9.10 12.84
CA ASN A 167 -4.41 10.40 12.19
C ASN A 167 -4.21 10.29 10.68
N ALA A 168 -3.17 9.58 10.26
CA ALA A 168 -2.86 9.35 8.87
C ALA A 168 -2.34 7.93 8.64
N ILE A 169 -2.76 7.31 7.54
CA ILE A 169 -2.26 6.03 7.07
C ILE A 169 -1.42 6.22 5.81
N THR A 170 -0.34 5.46 5.67
CA THR A 170 0.44 5.45 4.43
C THR A 170 0.51 4.06 3.81
N ASP A 171 0.50 4.05 2.46
CA ASP A 171 0.76 2.87 1.64
C ASP A 171 1.72 3.23 0.52
N PHE A 172 2.94 2.71 0.59
CA PHE A 172 3.98 2.95 -0.42
C PHE A 172 4.06 1.84 -1.50
N PHE A 173 3.06 0.97 -1.52
CA PHE A 173 2.71 0.06 -2.61
C PHE A 173 1.25 0.26 -3.03
N LEU A 174 0.84 1.52 -3.16
CA LEU A 174 -0.54 1.98 -3.34
C LEU A 174 -1.37 1.12 -4.31
N GLY A 175 -0.74 0.52 -5.32
CA GLY A 175 -1.43 -0.27 -6.30
C GLY A 175 -2.60 0.49 -6.93
N GLN A 176 -3.76 -0.10 -6.94
CA GLN A 176 -4.99 0.52 -7.46
C GLN A 176 -5.75 1.35 -6.40
N GLY A 177 -5.17 1.57 -5.22
CA GLY A 177 -5.67 2.50 -4.22
C GLY A 177 -6.77 1.99 -3.32
N LEU A 178 -6.76 0.71 -2.95
CA LEU A 178 -7.74 0.16 -1.99
C LEU A 178 -7.65 0.88 -0.64
N VAL A 179 -6.44 1.03 -0.09
CA VAL A 179 -6.21 1.72 1.18
C VAL A 179 -6.59 3.20 1.08
N ALA A 180 -6.28 3.84 -0.06
CA ALA A 180 -6.66 5.24 -0.30
C ALA A 180 -8.17 5.44 -0.33
N GLU A 181 -8.90 4.55 -0.99
CA GLU A 181 -10.36 4.55 -1.06
C GLU A 181 -10.99 4.37 0.34
N ALA A 182 -10.52 3.36 1.08
CA ALA A 182 -11.01 3.07 2.42
C ALA A 182 -10.74 4.20 3.43
N ALA A 183 -9.53 4.77 3.39
CA ALA A 183 -9.17 5.91 4.25
C ALA A 183 -10.01 7.15 3.90
N TYR A 184 -10.21 7.45 2.62
CA TYR A 184 -11.05 8.57 2.18
C TYR A 184 -12.49 8.41 2.67
N GLU A 185 -13.11 7.23 2.51
CA GLU A 185 -14.46 6.96 3.02
C GLU A 185 -14.56 7.07 4.54
N ALA A 186 -13.52 6.69 5.27
CA ALA A 186 -13.45 6.83 6.72
C ALA A 186 -13.14 8.26 7.19
N GLY A 187 -12.98 9.24 6.27
CA GLY A 187 -12.61 10.61 6.59
C GLY A 187 -11.19 10.77 7.15
N LYS A 188 -10.31 9.80 6.88
CA LYS A 188 -8.91 9.78 7.34
C LYS A 188 -7.96 10.37 6.29
N ILE A 189 -6.82 10.88 6.76
CA ILE A 189 -5.74 11.30 5.88
C ILE A 189 -5.01 10.07 5.35
N PHE A 190 -4.75 10.08 4.06
CA PHE A 190 -3.99 9.05 3.35
C PHE A 190 -2.75 9.63 2.67
N TYR A 191 -1.63 8.93 2.79
CA TYR A 191 -0.40 9.21 2.06
C TYR A 191 -0.02 7.99 1.23
N GLY A 192 0.07 8.14 -0.09
CA GLY A 192 0.33 7.01 -0.96
C GLY A 192 1.41 7.24 -1.99
N SER A 193 2.12 6.18 -2.32
CA SER A 193 3.01 6.18 -3.46
C SER A 193 3.04 4.83 -4.18
N ASP A 194 3.32 4.88 -5.46
CA ASP A 194 3.60 3.70 -6.30
C ASP A 194 4.55 4.16 -7.42
N MET A 195 5.42 3.28 -7.89
CA MET A 195 6.30 3.58 -9.02
C MET A 195 5.56 3.63 -10.36
N ASN A 196 4.34 3.10 -10.41
CA ASN A 196 3.54 2.98 -11.64
C ASN A 196 2.46 4.04 -11.73
N ARG A 197 2.67 5.04 -12.60
CA ARG A 197 1.73 6.15 -12.83
C ARG A 197 0.31 5.72 -13.18
N ASN A 198 0.15 4.60 -13.92
CA ASN A 198 -1.19 4.13 -14.29
C ASN A 198 -1.99 3.67 -13.08
N ARG A 199 -1.33 3.06 -12.08
CA ARG A 199 -1.97 2.67 -10.82
C ARG A 199 -2.40 3.86 -10.00
N LEU A 200 -1.55 4.89 -9.90
CA LEU A 200 -1.90 6.14 -9.23
C LEU A 200 -3.11 6.82 -9.88
N ALA A 201 -3.20 6.83 -11.21
CA ALA A 201 -4.36 7.35 -11.91
C ALA A 201 -5.65 6.59 -11.57
N VAL A 202 -5.58 5.25 -11.44
CA VAL A 202 -6.72 4.43 -10.99
C VAL A 202 -7.11 4.79 -9.55
N ALA A 203 -6.15 4.97 -8.65
CA ALA A 203 -6.41 5.37 -7.27
C ALA A 203 -7.14 6.72 -7.20
N ILE A 204 -6.68 7.72 -7.97
CA ILE A 204 -7.38 9.01 -8.09
C ILE A 204 -8.79 8.82 -8.63
N SER A 205 -8.95 8.03 -9.70
CA SER A 205 -10.26 7.75 -10.30
C SER A 205 -11.25 7.15 -9.29
N ARG A 206 -10.80 6.24 -8.44
CA ARG A 206 -11.63 5.65 -7.37
C ARG A 206 -12.11 6.69 -6.37
N ILE A 207 -11.21 7.55 -5.89
CA ILE A 207 -11.56 8.61 -4.94
C ILE A 207 -12.50 9.64 -5.58
N VAL A 208 -12.27 10.02 -6.84
CA VAL A 208 -13.17 10.94 -7.56
C VAL A 208 -14.58 10.33 -7.73
N LYS A 209 -14.70 9.04 -7.98
CA LYS A 209 -15.99 8.34 -8.02
C LYS A 209 -16.74 8.37 -6.69
N ARG A 210 -16.02 8.56 -5.57
CA ARG A 210 -16.56 8.77 -4.22
C ARG A 210 -16.83 10.25 -3.90
N GLY A 211 -16.67 11.15 -4.85
CA GLY A 211 -16.91 12.59 -4.71
C GLY A 211 -15.69 13.43 -4.35
N GLY A 212 -14.52 12.79 -4.18
CA GLY A 212 -13.27 13.48 -3.90
C GLY A 212 -12.80 14.36 -5.05
N LYS A 213 -12.06 15.41 -4.69
CA LYS A 213 -11.40 16.33 -5.64
C LYS A 213 -9.91 16.32 -5.36
N TRP A 214 -9.12 16.63 -6.37
CA TRP A 214 -7.67 16.70 -6.24
C TRP A 214 -7.08 17.88 -6.99
N THR A 215 -5.93 18.32 -6.54
CA THR A 215 -5.11 19.38 -7.16
C THR A 215 -3.67 18.91 -7.30
N ILE A 216 -2.92 19.54 -8.19
CA ILE A 216 -1.50 19.24 -8.40
C ILE A 216 -0.69 20.31 -7.67
N ASN A 217 0.28 19.88 -6.87
CA ASN A 217 1.34 20.73 -6.34
C ASN A 217 2.63 20.42 -7.10
N LYS A 218 3.10 21.41 -7.87
CA LYS A 218 4.32 21.34 -8.67
C LYS A 218 5.55 21.65 -7.82
#